data_f7f4af3990378fd7ca108a74d61d212f
#
_entry.id   f7f4af3990378fd7ca108a74d61d212f
#
_cell.length_a   1.000
_cell.length_b   1.000
_cell.length_c   1.000
_cell.angle_alpha   90.00
_cell.angle_beta   90.00
_cell.angle_gamma   90.00
#
_symmetry.space_group_name_H-M   'P 1'
#
loop_
_entity.id
_entity.type
_entity.pdbx_description
1 polymer ?
#
loop_
_entity_poly.entity_id
_entity_poly.type
_entity_poly.pdbx_seq_one_letter_code
_entity_poly.pdbx_strand_id
1 'polypeptide(L)'
;MVSIFIRTYKRDIAWLDLCLQSIRNNLKGWDEIVVCIPEGQEHHLRYAKDVRIVTSPVFPNDYIGQQVSKLLCHHYIKGDMVLIVDSDLVFLPGASVQDYLENGKPRILTNKWPVPADKLAIKWRPIIGKLFGKEPPCSFMQGHGARLFLKSTLQSFSAHFPDIEAYARKQPRKEFSEFQFLGFFIYLNEPQNYLLLDINEVPMAQYHTQQFWNVDGITKITLDELAQYNLHPQWPNTLSPWDQFRRQLRQVTRRTKQWFNSLSHKNT
;
A
#
# COMPACT_ATOMS: atom_id res chain seq x y z
N MET A 1 -16.04 10.94 -8.00
CA MET A 1 -16.31 9.81 -7.08
C MET A 1 -14.99 9.11 -6.76
N VAL A 2 -14.75 8.73 -5.48
CA VAL A 2 -13.49 8.10 -5.04
C VAL A 2 -13.77 6.70 -4.50
N SER A 3 -13.17 5.69 -5.12
CA SER A 3 -13.18 4.31 -4.62
C SER A 3 -11.95 4.06 -3.74
N ILE A 4 -12.12 3.35 -2.64
CA ILE A 4 -11.00 2.77 -1.88
C ILE A 4 -10.80 1.35 -2.39
N PHE A 5 -9.57 0.99 -2.75
CA PHE A 5 -9.20 -0.36 -3.16
C PHE A 5 -8.20 -0.95 -2.18
N ILE A 6 -8.56 -2.07 -1.56
CA ILE A 6 -7.73 -2.78 -0.58
C ILE A 6 -7.46 -4.19 -1.12
N ARG A 7 -6.19 -4.53 -1.33
CA ARG A 7 -5.81 -5.91 -1.64
C ARG A 7 -5.35 -6.60 -0.36
N THR A 8 -5.99 -7.72 -0.04
CA THR A 8 -5.71 -8.53 1.15
C THR A 8 -5.52 -10.02 0.81
N TYR A 9 -5.19 -10.83 1.80
CA TYR A 9 -5.15 -12.29 1.71
C TYR A 9 -5.42 -12.91 3.10
N LYS A 10 -5.67 -14.21 3.14
CA LYS A 10 -6.14 -14.91 4.36
C LYS A 10 -5.32 -14.65 5.65
N ARG A 11 -4.04 -14.32 5.55
CA ARG A 11 -3.19 -14.05 6.72
C ARG A 11 -3.31 -12.64 7.27
N ASP A 12 -3.92 -11.73 6.51
CA ASP A 12 -4.03 -10.30 6.87
C ASP A 12 -5.44 -9.89 7.23
N ILE A 13 -6.35 -10.86 7.45
CA ILE A 13 -7.76 -10.59 7.73
C ILE A 13 -7.96 -9.75 8.99
N ALA A 14 -7.20 -10.00 10.04
CA ALA A 14 -7.28 -9.20 11.26
C ALA A 14 -6.74 -7.77 11.06
N TRP A 15 -5.74 -7.59 10.19
CA TRP A 15 -5.26 -6.28 9.78
C TRP A 15 -6.31 -5.55 8.92
N LEU A 16 -6.94 -6.26 7.99
CA LEU A 16 -8.02 -5.71 7.18
C LEU A 16 -9.17 -5.19 8.04
N ASP A 17 -9.55 -5.92 9.10
CA ASP A 17 -10.57 -5.48 10.06
C ASP A 17 -10.22 -4.11 10.64
N LEU A 18 -9.01 -3.95 11.17
CA LEU A 18 -8.52 -2.68 11.73
C LEU A 18 -8.45 -1.57 10.68
N CYS A 19 -7.99 -1.89 9.47
CA CYS A 19 -7.97 -0.97 8.35
C CYS A 19 -9.39 -0.47 8.02
N LEU A 20 -10.36 -1.36 7.89
CA LEU A 20 -11.76 -1.01 7.59
C LEU A 20 -12.40 -0.20 8.71
N GLN A 21 -12.14 -0.53 9.98
CA GLN A 21 -12.59 0.28 11.12
C GLN A 21 -12.02 1.70 11.04
N SER A 22 -10.72 1.83 10.76
CA SER A 22 -10.06 3.13 10.67
C SER A 22 -10.59 3.98 9.51
N ILE A 23 -10.87 3.36 8.35
CA ILE A 23 -11.48 4.04 7.21
C ILE A 23 -12.84 4.60 7.60
N ARG A 24 -13.71 3.78 8.20
CA ARG A 24 -15.07 4.18 8.58
C ARG A 24 -15.08 5.28 9.65
N ASN A 25 -14.16 5.19 10.60
CA ASN A 25 -14.11 6.11 11.74
C ASN A 25 -13.43 7.44 11.41
N ASN A 26 -12.38 7.42 10.59
CA ASN A 26 -11.43 8.52 10.51
C ASN A 26 -11.26 9.11 9.10
N LEU A 27 -11.46 8.34 8.02
CA LEU A 27 -11.23 8.84 6.67
C LEU A 27 -12.49 9.46 6.08
N LYS A 28 -12.37 10.67 5.54
CA LYS A 28 -13.46 11.39 4.87
C LYS A 28 -13.24 11.45 3.35
N GLY A 29 -14.33 11.58 2.60
CA GLY A 29 -14.28 11.92 1.15
C GLY A 29 -14.16 10.71 0.21
N TRP A 30 -14.61 9.54 0.63
CA TRP A 30 -14.71 8.34 -0.21
C TRP A 30 -16.18 7.94 -0.44
N ASP A 31 -16.42 7.15 -1.50
CA ASP A 31 -17.77 6.75 -1.93
C ASP A 31 -18.01 5.24 -1.87
N GLU A 32 -16.98 4.41 -2.11
CA GLU A 32 -17.08 2.95 -2.00
C GLU A 32 -15.79 2.34 -1.47
N ILE A 33 -15.92 1.14 -0.86
CA ILE A 33 -14.79 0.29 -0.50
C ILE A 33 -14.85 -0.99 -1.31
N VAL A 34 -13.77 -1.32 -2.00
CA VAL A 34 -13.56 -2.56 -2.75
C VAL A 34 -12.44 -3.34 -2.09
N VAL A 35 -12.76 -4.56 -1.61
CA VAL A 35 -11.77 -5.47 -1.04
C VAL A 35 -11.50 -6.58 -2.05
N CYS A 36 -10.26 -6.68 -2.49
CA CYS A 36 -9.79 -7.71 -3.40
C CYS A 36 -9.04 -8.79 -2.64
N ILE A 37 -9.39 -10.06 -2.89
CA ILE A 37 -8.77 -11.23 -2.26
C ILE A 37 -8.51 -12.30 -3.34
N PRO A 38 -7.50 -13.20 -3.21
CA PRO A 38 -7.32 -14.30 -4.15
C PRO A 38 -8.56 -15.21 -4.21
N GLU A 39 -8.87 -15.72 -5.39
CA GLU A 39 -9.93 -16.71 -5.59
C GLU A 39 -9.83 -17.86 -4.59
N GLY A 40 -10.99 -18.32 -4.08
CA GLY A 40 -11.10 -19.38 -3.07
C GLY A 40 -10.83 -18.95 -1.64
N GLN A 41 -10.52 -17.67 -1.38
CA GLN A 41 -10.30 -17.14 -0.04
C GLN A 41 -11.44 -16.22 0.44
N GLU A 42 -12.50 -16.03 -0.32
CA GLU A 42 -13.61 -15.10 -0.07
C GLU A 42 -14.32 -15.40 1.25
N HIS A 43 -14.39 -16.66 1.65
CA HIS A 43 -15.03 -17.09 2.89
C HIS A 43 -14.39 -16.46 4.15
N HIS A 44 -13.12 -16.02 4.07
CA HIS A 44 -12.46 -15.28 5.15
C HIS A 44 -13.03 -13.87 5.33
N LEU A 45 -13.72 -13.32 4.33
CA LEU A 45 -14.30 -11.97 4.34
C LEU A 45 -15.77 -11.94 4.79
N ARG A 46 -16.32 -13.03 5.32
CA ARG A 46 -17.71 -13.15 5.77
C ARG A 46 -18.15 -12.08 6.81
N TYR A 47 -17.19 -11.47 7.48
CA TYR A 47 -17.44 -10.40 8.45
C TYR A 47 -17.36 -9.00 7.84
N ALA A 48 -16.88 -8.88 6.61
CA ALA A 48 -16.75 -7.60 5.92
C ALA A 48 -18.11 -7.11 5.44
N LYS A 49 -18.76 -6.27 6.24
CA LYS A 49 -20.02 -5.60 5.88
C LYS A 49 -19.72 -4.31 5.13
N ASP A 50 -20.68 -3.89 4.29
CA ASP A 50 -20.64 -2.60 3.57
C ASP A 50 -19.42 -2.40 2.69
N VAL A 51 -18.82 -3.48 2.19
CA VAL A 51 -17.75 -3.47 1.22
C VAL A 51 -18.10 -4.35 0.03
N ARG A 52 -17.62 -3.99 -1.14
CA ARG A 52 -17.73 -4.84 -2.32
C ARG A 52 -16.52 -5.77 -2.39
N ILE A 53 -16.78 -7.07 -2.33
CA ILE A 53 -15.75 -8.09 -2.43
C ILE A 53 -15.56 -8.46 -3.90
N VAL A 54 -14.31 -8.51 -4.34
CA VAL A 54 -13.89 -8.97 -5.67
C VAL A 54 -12.72 -9.94 -5.53
N THR A 55 -12.56 -10.80 -6.52
CA THR A 55 -11.47 -11.77 -6.52
C THR A 55 -10.41 -11.42 -7.54
N SER A 56 -9.19 -11.84 -7.26
CA SER A 56 -8.07 -11.81 -8.21
C SER A 56 -7.58 -13.24 -8.48
N PRO A 57 -6.95 -13.49 -9.63
CA PRO A 57 -6.29 -14.76 -9.88
C PRO A 57 -5.31 -15.15 -8.77
N VAL A 58 -5.17 -16.44 -8.54
CA VAL A 58 -4.19 -16.98 -7.60
C VAL A 58 -2.78 -16.87 -8.21
N PHE A 59 -1.85 -16.37 -7.44
CA PHE A 59 -0.44 -16.29 -7.81
C PHE A 59 0.38 -17.25 -6.93
N PRO A 60 1.35 -17.99 -7.48
CA PRO A 60 2.29 -18.78 -6.69
C PRO A 60 3.05 -17.93 -5.68
N ASN A 61 3.33 -16.69 -6.05
CA ASN A 61 3.89 -15.65 -5.18
C ASN A 61 2.86 -14.53 -5.00
N ASP A 62 2.11 -14.57 -3.89
CA ASP A 62 1.06 -13.58 -3.63
C ASP A 62 1.61 -12.15 -3.43
N TYR A 63 2.88 -11.98 -3.11
CA TYR A 63 3.54 -10.67 -3.10
C TYR A 63 3.52 -10.00 -4.50
N ILE A 64 3.66 -10.77 -5.57
CA ILE A 64 3.48 -10.29 -6.94
C ILE A 64 2.00 -10.12 -7.26
N GLY A 65 1.16 -11.09 -6.83
CA GLY A 65 -0.28 -11.07 -7.06
C GLY A 65 -0.96 -9.80 -6.52
N GLN A 66 -0.58 -9.36 -5.32
CA GLN A 66 -1.13 -8.13 -4.75
C GLN A 66 -0.76 -6.88 -5.58
N GLN A 67 0.45 -6.83 -6.11
CA GLN A 67 0.92 -5.69 -6.90
C GLN A 67 0.22 -5.65 -8.26
N VAL A 68 0.07 -6.80 -8.93
CA VAL A 68 -0.71 -6.90 -10.18
C VAL A 68 -2.17 -6.51 -9.94
N SER A 69 -2.80 -6.99 -8.86
CA SER A 69 -4.18 -6.63 -8.53
C SER A 69 -4.36 -5.12 -8.33
N LYS A 70 -3.39 -4.43 -7.75
CA LYS A 70 -3.40 -2.98 -7.59
C LYS A 70 -3.26 -2.25 -8.93
N LEU A 71 -2.38 -2.72 -9.83
CA LEU A 71 -2.24 -2.16 -11.18
C LEU A 71 -3.53 -2.28 -11.99
N LEU A 72 -4.25 -3.40 -11.83
CA LEU A 72 -5.46 -3.72 -12.59
C LEU A 72 -6.76 -3.36 -11.85
N CYS A 73 -6.69 -2.63 -10.73
CA CYS A 73 -7.85 -2.34 -9.88
C CYS A 73 -8.94 -1.50 -10.60
N HIS A 74 -8.62 -0.82 -11.68
CA HIS A 74 -9.58 -0.08 -12.50
C HIS A 74 -10.72 -0.94 -13.06
N HIS A 75 -10.53 -2.26 -13.18
CA HIS A 75 -11.58 -3.20 -13.56
C HIS A 75 -12.63 -3.39 -12.46
N TYR A 76 -12.29 -3.09 -11.23
CA TYR A 76 -13.13 -3.38 -10.05
C TYR A 76 -13.76 -2.14 -9.43
N ILE A 77 -13.31 -0.94 -9.74
CA ILE A 77 -13.78 0.30 -9.10
C ILE A 77 -14.81 1.02 -9.97
N LYS A 78 -15.71 1.76 -9.30
CA LYS A 78 -16.69 2.63 -9.97
C LYS A 78 -16.22 4.07 -10.06
N GLY A 79 -15.44 4.54 -9.07
CA GLY A 79 -14.96 5.91 -8.99
C GLY A 79 -14.01 6.31 -10.11
N ASP A 80 -13.93 7.61 -10.37
CA ASP A 80 -13.00 8.21 -11.33
C ASP A 80 -11.58 8.30 -10.76
N MET A 81 -11.49 8.22 -9.41
CA MET A 81 -10.25 8.12 -8.65
C MET A 81 -10.27 6.89 -7.75
N VAL A 82 -9.10 6.37 -7.46
CA VAL A 82 -8.91 5.25 -6.53
C VAL A 82 -7.83 5.57 -5.51
N LEU A 83 -8.18 5.44 -4.24
CA LEU A 83 -7.23 5.41 -3.14
C LEU A 83 -6.84 3.95 -2.89
N ILE A 84 -5.63 3.58 -3.28
CA ILE A 84 -5.09 2.23 -3.05
C ILE A 84 -4.51 2.19 -1.65
N VAL A 85 -4.98 1.23 -0.85
CA VAL A 85 -4.66 1.09 0.57
C VAL A 85 -4.14 -0.32 0.84
N ASP A 86 -3.07 -0.44 1.61
CA ASP A 86 -2.61 -1.72 2.13
C ASP A 86 -3.44 -2.13 3.36
N SER A 87 -3.71 -3.43 3.50
CA SER A 87 -4.59 -3.94 4.57
C SER A 87 -4.00 -3.76 5.98
N ASP A 88 -2.71 -3.48 6.11
CA ASP A 88 -2.01 -3.21 7.36
C ASP A 88 -1.73 -1.71 7.59
N LEU A 89 -2.50 -0.85 6.94
CA LEU A 89 -2.52 0.59 7.14
C LEU A 89 -3.77 1.01 7.90
N VAL A 90 -3.62 1.93 8.84
CA VAL A 90 -4.74 2.57 9.54
C VAL A 90 -4.74 4.08 9.32
N PHE A 91 -5.94 4.64 9.20
CA PHE A 91 -6.15 6.08 9.17
C PHE A 91 -6.35 6.62 10.58
N LEU A 92 -5.69 7.71 10.87
CA LEU A 92 -5.78 8.42 12.15
C LEU A 92 -6.89 9.49 12.11
N PRO A 93 -7.36 9.98 13.25
CA PRO A 93 -8.35 11.06 13.28
C PRO A 93 -7.92 12.27 12.46
N GLY A 94 -8.84 12.80 11.66
CA GLY A 94 -8.59 13.94 10.76
C GLY A 94 -8.24 13.57 9.32
N ALA A 95 -8.02 12.29 9.00
CA ALA A 95 -7.70 11.84 7.66
C ALA A 95 -8.78 12.20 6.62
N SER A 96 -8.34 12.60 5.44
CA SER A 96 -9.22 12.93 4.33
C SER A 96 -8.59 12.52 2.99
N VAL A 97 -9.42 12.14 2.02
CA VAL A 97 -8.97 11.96 0.63
C VAL A 97 -8.35 13.25 0.08
N GLN A 98 -8.76 14.41 0.58
CA GLN A 98 -8.20 15.70 0.20
C GLN A 98 -6.71 15.84 0.54
N ASP A 99 -6.21 15.11 1.53
CA ASP A 99 -4.78 15.10 1.90
C ASP A 99 -3.88 14.54 0.78
N TYR A 100 -4.48 13.80 -0.16
CA TYR A 100 -3.81 13.23 -1.33
C TYR A 100 -3.97 14.07 -2.59
N LEU A 101 -4.65 15.22 -2.50
CA LEU A 101 -4.90 16.13 -3.62
C LEU A 101 -4.25 17.51 -3.37
N GLU A 102 -3.86 18.15 -4.44
CA GLU A 102 -3.50 19.55 -4.44
C GLU A 102 -3.93 20.17 -5.76
N ASN A 103 -4.69 21.26 -5.71
CA ASN A 103 -5.29 21.92 -6.87
C ASN A 103 -6.08 20.93 -7.77
N GLY A 104 -6.76 19.96 -7.13
CA GLY A 104 -7.53 18.91 -7.81
C GLY A 104 -6.69 17.79 -8.45
N LYS A 105 -5.37 17.79 -8.32
CA LYS A 105 -4.47 16.77 -8.86
C LYS A 105 -3.97 15.83 -7.77
N PRO A 106 -3.93 14.50 -8.02
CA PRO A 106 -3.31 13.58 -7.10
C PRO A 106 -1.80 13.84 -6.94
N ARG A 107 -1.31 13.70 -5.71
CA ARG A 107 0.10 13.86 -5.36
C ARG A 107 0.87 12.57 -5.56
N ILE A 108 2.03 12.64 -6.22
CA ILE A 108 3.00 11.56 -6.38
C ILE A 108 4.29 11.96 -5.64
N LEU A 109 4.62 11.23 -4.60
CA LEU A 109 5.87 11.46 -3.87
C LEU A 109 7.05 10.84 -4.63
N THR A 110 8.10 11.61 -4.78
CA THR A 110 9.34 11.20 -5.45
C THR A 110 10.52 11.28 -4.48
N ASN A 111 11.57 10.53 -4.75
CA ASN A 111 12.83 10.63 -4.02
C ASN A 111 14.00 10.51 -5.01
N LYS A 112 14.93 11.46 -4.96
CA LYS A 112 16.10 11.47 -5.85
C LYS A 112 17.01 10.28 -5.61
N TRP A 113 17.64 9.78 -6.67
CA TRP A 113 18.68 8.76 -6.57
C TRP A 113 20.02 9.38 -6.09
N PRO A 114 20.81 8.64 -5.29
CA PRO A 114 20.51 7.36 -4.64
C PRO A 114 19.53 7.52 -3.47
N VAL A 115 18.71 6.50 -3.22
CA VAL A 115 17.82 6.44 -2.04
C VAL A 115 18.58 5.68 -0.93
N PRO A 116 19.23 6.35 0.01
CA PRO A 116 20.23 5.72 0.89
C PRO A 116 19.66 4.64 1.80
N ALA A 117 18.40 4.78 2.19
CA ALA A 117 17.75 3.88 3.15
C ALA A 117 16.98 2.73 2.50
N ASP A 118 16.70 2.78 1.19
CA ASP A 118 15.84 1.81 0.53
C ASP A 118 16.60 0.90 -0.42
N LYS A 119 17.11 -0.20 0.13
CA LYS A 119 17.78 -1.26 -0.65
C LYS A 119 16.87 -1.92 -1.70
N LEU A 120 15.54 -1.81 -1.57
CA LEU A 120 14.59 -2.36 -2.54
C LEU A 120 14.46 -1.44 -3.75
N ALA A 121 14.47 -0.13 -3.56
CA ALA A 121 14.38 0.85 -4.64
C ALA A 121 15.48 0.65 -5.68
N ILE A 122 16.69 0.32 -5.24
CA ILE A 122 17.83 0.00 -6.13
C ILE A 122 17.53 -1.21 -7.03
N LYS A 123 16.80 -2.21 -6.52
CA LYS A 123 16.44 -3.41 -7.28
C LYS A 123 15.34 -3.16 -8.30
N TRP A 124 14.44 -2.23 -8.03
CA TRP A 124 13.32 -1.90 -8.93
C TRP A 124 13.79 -1.12 -10.17
N ARG A 125 14.81 -0.26 -10.01
CA ARG A 125 15.28 0.64 -11.07
C ARG A 125 15.59 -0.08 -12.39
N PRO A 126 16.44 -1.15 -12.44
CA PRO A 126 16.77 -1.84 -13.69
C PRO A 126 15.55 -2.56 -14.30
N ILE A 127 14.62 -3.07 -13.48
CA ILE A 127 13.42 -3.77 -13.96
C ILE A 127 12.48 -2.80 -14.64
N ILE A 128 12.30 -1.61 -14.06
CA ILE A 128 11.51 -0.53 -14.63
C ILE A 128 12.18 -0.06 -15.92
N GLY A 129 13.47 0.21 -15.88
CA GLY A 129 14.23 0.64 -17.05
C GLY A 129 14.11 -0.33 -18.22
N LYS A 130 14.12 -1.63 -17.95
CA LYS A 130 13.94 -2.67 -18.97
C LYS A 130 12.53 -2.64 -19.60
N LEU A 131 11.48 -2.43 -18.81
CA LEU A 131 10.11 -2.39 -19.33
C LEU A 131 9.86 -1.13 -20.15
N PHE A 132 10.35 0.01 -19.70
CA PHE A 132 10.11 1.31 -20.35
C PHE A 132 11.16 1.67 -21.40
N GLY A 133 12.22 0.89 -21.58
CA GLY A 133 13.35 1.23 -22.45
C GLY A 133 14.15 2.47 -22.00
N LYS A 134 13.90 2.97 -20.78
CA LYS A 134 14.52 4.17 -20.21
C LYS A 134 14.56 4.07 -18.69
N GLU A 135 15.68 4.46 -18.10
CA GLU A 135 15.81 4.45 -16.63
C GLU A 135 15.01 5.58 -15.95
N PRO A 136 14.35 5.28 -14.81
CA PRO A 136 13.65 6.31 -14.05
C PRO A 136 14.65 7.31 -13.43
N PRO A 137 14.34 8.64 -13.50
CA PRO A 137 15.23 9.69 -12.98
C PRO A 137 15.21 9.76 -11.45
N CYS A 138 14.18 9.22 -10.82
CA CYS A 138 13.97 9.19 -9.37
C CYS A 138 13.19 7.94 -8.98
N SER A 139 13.11 7.67 -7.68
CA SER A 139 12.17 6.69 -7.13
C SER A 139 10.80 7.35 -6.95
N PHE A 140 9.73 6.64 -7.27
CA PHE A 140 8.36 7.12 -7.18
C PHE A 140 7.62 6.49 -6.01
N MET A 141 6.58 7.17 -5.52
CA MET A 141 5.66 6.64 -4.52
C MET A 141 6.36 6.19 -3.23
N GLN A 142 7.41 6.89 -2.87
CA GLN A 142 8.09 6.69 -1.59
C GLN A 142 7.19 7.11 -0.42
N GLY A 143 7.54 6.66 0.77
CA GLY A 143 6.77 6.87 1.98
C GLY A 143 5.74 5.77 2.22
N HIS A 144 5.22 5.75 3.43
CA HIS A 144 4.20 4.82 3.87
C HIS A 144 2.83 5.45 3.72
N GLY A 145 1.82 4.66 3.35
CA GLY A 145 0.46 5.12 3.30
C GLY A 145 -0.29 4.73 2.03
N ALA A 146 -1.51 5.24 1.96
CA ALA A 146 -2.36 5.08 0.79
C ALA A 146 -1.88 5.99 -0.37
N ARG A 147 -2.32 5.67 -1.59
CA ARG A 147 -1.93 6.41 -2.80
C ARG A 147 -3.13 6.60 -3.70
N LEU A 148 -3.33 7.85 -4.12
CA LEU A 148 -4.46 8.23 -4.95
C LEU A 148 -4.06 8.26 -6.43
N PHE A 149 -4.87 7.62 -7.28
CA PHE A 149 -4.70 7.59 -8.72
C PHE A 149 -6.00 7.94 -9.44
N LEU A 150 -5.87 8.47 -10.65
CA LEU A 150 -6.98 8.56 -11.59
C LEU A 150 -7.24 7.17 -12.19
N LYS A 151 -8.51 6.80 -12.32
CA LYS A 151 -8.91 5.55 -12.99
C LYS A 151 -8.43 5.52 -14.44
N SER A 152 -8.52 6.66 -15.14
CA SER A 152 -8.03 6.82 -16.51
C SER A 152 -6.55 6.49 -16.65
N THR A 153 -5.71 6.87 -15.69
CA THR A 153 -4.28 6.54 -15.69
C THR A 153 -4.03 5.03 -15.58
N LEU A 154 -4.78 4.33 -14.75
CA LEU A 154 -4.67 2.88 -14.64
C LEU A 154 -5.14 2.18 -15.91
N GLN A 155 -6.17 2.72 -16.57
CA GLN A 155 -6.64 2.24 -17.87
C GLN A 155 -5.59 2.47 -18.96
N SER A 156 -5.02 3.69 -19.04
CA SER A 156 -3.93 4.03 -19.97
C SER A 156 -2.71 3.14 -19.74
N PHE A 157 -2.33 2.91 -18.47
CA PHE A 157 -1.22 2.01 -18.12
C PHE A 157 -1.48 0.58 -18.62
N SER A 158 -2.68 0.04 -18.37
CA SER A 158 -3.06 -1.31 -18.82
C SER A 158 -3.11 -1.44 -20.34
N ALA A 159 -3.57 -0.40 -21.04
CA ALA A 159 -3.56 -0.37 -22.50
C ALA A 159 -2.15 -0.32 -23.09
N HIS A 160 -1.23 0.39 -22.40
CA HIS A 160 0.17 0.49 -22.82
C HIS A 160 0.96 -0.80 -22.53
N PHE A 161 0.61 -1.52 -21.45
CA PHE A 161 1.25 -2.76 -21.01
C PHE A 161 0.22 -3.89 -20.87
N PRO A 162 -0.37 -4.40 -21.96
CA PRO A 162 -1.42 -5.41 -21.91
C PRO A 162 -0.95 -6.72 -21.26
N ASP A 163 0.35 -7.02 -21.34
CA ASP A 163 0.97 -8.24 -20.80
C ASP A 163 1.61 -8.02 -19.43
N ILE A 164 1.25 -6.96 -18.70
CA ILE A 164 1.89 -6.60 -17.40
C ILE A 164 1.83 -7.72 -16.37
N GLU A 165 0.75 -8.50 -16.36
CA GLU A 165 0.63 -9.67 -15.48
C GLU A 165 1.67 -10.74 -15.82
N ALA A 166 1.79 -11.09 -17.11
CA ALA A 166 2.76 -12.08 -17.57
C ALA A 166 4.21 -11.60 -17.34
N TYR A 167 4.44 -10.30 -17.47
CA TYR A 167 5.73 -9.70 -17.15
C TYR A 167 6.03 -9.79 -15.64
N ALA A 168 5.09 -9.41 -14.78
CA ALA A 168 5.25 -9.42 -13.34
C ALA A 168 5.49 -10.84 -12.80
N ARG A 169 4.78 -11.85 -13.34
CA ARG A 169 4.95 -13.27 -12.95
C ARG A 169 6.38 -13.79 -13.14
N LYS A 170 7.15 -13.22 -14.05
CA LYS A 170 8.56 -13.58 -14.34
C LYS A 170 9.56 -12.86 -13.44
N GLN A 171 9.13 -11.85 -12.68
CA GLN A 171 10.05 -11.08 -11.85
C GLN A 171 10.38 -11.79 -10.54
N PRO A 172 11.61 -11.67 -10.04
CA PRO A 172 11.96 -12.15 -8.72
C PRO A 172 11.13 -11.45 -7.63
N ARG A 173 10.88 -12.18 -6.54
CA ARG A 173 10.20 -11.60 -5.39
C ARG A 173 10.93 -10.35 -4.92
N LYS A 174 10.20 -9.25 -4.66
CA LYS A 174 10.71 -7.95 -4.22
C LYS A 174 11.51 -7.15 -5.28
N GLU A 175 11.49 -7.57 -6.52
CA GLU A 175 12.09 -6.83 -7.63
C GLU A 175 11.06 -6.18 -8.55
N PHE A 176 9.77 -6.37 -8.26
CA PHE A 176 8.65 -5.71 -8.91
C PHE A 176 7.98 -4.76 -7.89
N SER A 177 7.56 -3.57 -8.33
CA SER A 177 6.87 -2.60 -7.51
C SER A 177 5.84 -1.83 -8.35
N GLU A 178 4.56 -2.09 -8.10
CA GLU A 178 3.42 -1.48 -8.79
C GLU A 178 3.49 0.04 -8.79
N PHE A 179 3.84 0.62 -7.64
CA PHE A 179 3.86 2.07 -7.51
C PHE A 179 5.03 2.73 -8.22
N GLN A 180 6.17 2.05 -8.32
CA GLN A 180 7.30 2.53 -9.10
C GLN A 180 6.97 2.52 -10.60
N PHE A 181 6.31 1.46 -11.09
CA PHE A 181 5.87 1.36 -12.47
C PHE A 181 4.83 2.44 -12.80
N LEU A 182 3.80 2.60 -11.98
CA LEU A 182 2.79 3.65 -12.16
C LEU A 182 3.38 5.04 -12.07
N GLY A 183 4.24 5.30 -11.09
CA GLY A 183 4.87 6.60 -10.92
C GLY A 183 5.72 6.99 -12.13
N PHE A 184 6.50 6.05 -12.66
CA PHE A 184 7.31 6.33 -13.86
C PHE A 184 6.46 6.47 -15.13
N PHE A 185 5.40 5.69 -15.28
CA PHE A 185 4.43 5.86 -16.34
C PHE A 185 3.80 7.25 -16.34
N ILE A 186 3.35 7.71 -15.16
CA ILE A 186 2.79 9.06 -14.96
C ILE A 186 3.82 10.12 -15.34
N TYR A 187 5.05 9.99 -14.86
CA TYR A 187 6.12 10.93 -15.16
C TYR A 187 6.38 11.07 -16.65
N LEU A 188 6.29 9.98 -17.43
CA LEU A 188 6.55 9.99 -18.87
C LEU A 188 5.36 10.44 -19.71
N ASN A 189 4.14 10.06 -19.30
CA ASN A 189 2.99 10.14 -20.20
C ASN A 189 1.90 11.11 -19.70
N GLU A 190 1.78 11.33 -18.40
CA GLU A 190 0.65 12.08 -17.83
C GLU A 190 1.08 13.08 -16.72
N PRO A 191 2.27 13.74 -16.80
CA PRO A 191 2.76 14.59 -15.71
C PRO A 191 1.82 15.79 -15.45
N GLN A 192 1.03 16.22 -16.44
CA GLN A 192 0.06 17.31 -16.29
C GLN A 192 -1.13 16.96 -15.39
N ASN A 193 -1.43 15.67 -15.20
CA ASN A 193 -2.57 15.20 -14.43
C ASN A 193 -2.24 15.02 -12.93
N TYR A 194 -0.97 15.11 -12.56
CA TYR A 194 -0.47 14.85 -11.22
C TYR A 194 0.44 15.95 -10.72
N LEU A 195 0.65 15.99 -9.42
CA LEU A 195 1.66 16.82 -8.80
C LEU A 195 2.80 15.94 -8.27
N LEU A 196 3.99 16.09 -8.86
CA LEU A 196 5.20 15.38 -8.45
C LEU A 196 5.93 16.18 -7.36
N LEU A 197 6.05 15.61 -6.16
CA LEU A 197 6.62 16.28 -4.98
C LEU A 197 7.82 15.51 -4.44
N ASP A 198 8.88 16.21 -4.08
CA ASP A 198 9.98 15.58 -3.34
C ASP A 198 9.51 15.21 -1.92
N ILE A 199 9.69 13.95 -1.52
CA ILE A 199 9.26 13.46 -0.20
C ILE A 199 9.93 14.23 0.95
N ASN A 200 11.12 14.78 0.73
CA ASN A 200 11.84 15.54 1.74
C ASN A 200 11.21 16.93 2.00
N GLU A 201 10.36 17.39 1.09
CA GLU A 201 9.67 18.68 1.17
C GLU A 201 8.22 18.53 1.67
N VAL A 202 7.75 17.28 1.86
CA VAL A 202 6.36 17.00 2.24
C VAL A 202 6.30 16.47 3.67
N PRO A 203 5.57 17.13 4.58
CA PRO A 203 5.34 16.62 5.92
C PRO A 203 4.49 15.35 5.89
N MET A 204 5.09 14.18 6.13
CA MET A 204 4.36 12.89 6.06
C MET A 204 3.20 12.79 7.06
N ALA A 205 3.27 13.51 8.18
CA ALA A 205 2.21 13.56 9.19
C ALA A 205 0.87 14.08 8.64
N GLN A 206 0.88 14.88 7.56
CA GLN A 206 -0.35 15.42 6.95
C GLN A 206 -1.28 14.35 6.38
N TYR A 207 -0.78 13.14 6.10
CA TYR A 207 -1.63 12.06 5.58
C TYR A 207 -2.43 11.34 6.66
N HIS A 208 -2.21 11.65 7.93
CA HIS A 208 -2.93 11.05 9.06
C HIS A 208 -3.03 9.53 8.95
N THR A 209 -1.91 8.87 8.63
CA THR A 209 -1.85 7.42 8.47
C THR A 209 -0.72 6.80 9.28
N GLN A 210 -0.93 5.56 9.71
CA GLN A 210 0.10 4.75 10.33
C GLN A 210 0.15 3.38 9.66
N GLN A 211 1.33 3.03 9.12
CA GLN A 211 1.58 1.73 8.52
C GLN A 211 2.08 0.75 9.57
N PHE A 212 1.39 -0.38 9.69
CA PHE A 212 1.83 -1.52 10.46
C PHE A 212 2.36 -2.59 9.51
N TRP A 213 3.50 -3.17 9.83
CA TRP A 213 4.03 -4.23 9.00
C TRP A 213 3.39 -5.57 9.40
N ASN A 214 2.59 -6.15 8.51
CA ASN A 214 1.91 -7.42 8.73
C ASN A 214 2.86 -8.56 9.18
N VAL A 215 4.14 -8.48 8.76
CA VAL A 215 5.19 -9.44 9.14
C VAL A 215 5.46 -9.49 10.65
N ASP A 216 5.16 -8.41 11.35
CA ASP A 216 5.34 -8.31 12.81
C ASP A 216 4.11 -8.81 13.59
N GLY A 217 2.98 -9.02 12.90
CA GLY A 217 1.72 -9.47 13.49
C GLY A 217 1.05 -8.42 14.38
N ILE A 218 -0.15 -8.75 14.87
CA ILE A 218 -0.86 -7.94 15.87
C ILE A 218 -0.43 -8.41 17.25
N THR A 219 0.39 -7.62 17.91
CA THR A 219 0.92 -7.90 19.25
C THR A 219 0.22 -7.05 20.30
N LYS A 220 0.46 -7.33 21.59
CA LYS A 220 -0.06 -6.49 22.67
C LYS A 220 0.34 -5.02 22.49
N ILE A 221 1.59 -4.75 22.12
CA ILE A 221 2.08 -3.39 21.90
C ILE A 221 1.30 -2.72 20.76
N THR A 222 1.05 -3.45 19.66
CA THR A 222 0.23 -2.97 18.54
C THR A 222 -1.20 -2.67 18.99
N LEU A 223 -1.79 -3.54 19.82
CA LEU A 223 -3.14 -3.33 20.35
C LEU A 223 -3.22 -2.11 21.26
N ASP A 224 -2.22 -1.91 22.12
CA ASP A 224 -2.16 -0.74 23.01
C ASP A 224 -2.03 0.57 22.19
N GLU A 225 -1.28 0.55 21.09
CA GLU A 225 -1.18 1.68 20.14
C GLU A 225 -2.51 1.94 19.42
N LEU A 226 -3.17 0.89 18.94
CA LEU A 226 -4.44 1.00 18.19
C LEU A 226 -5.61 1.42 19.10
N ALA A 227 -5.60 1.00 20.37
CA ALA A 227 -6.62 1.36 21.35
C ALA A 227 -6.72 2.88 21.58
N GLN A 228 -5.61 3.63 21.41
CA GLN A 228 -5.59 5.09 21.49
C GLN A 228 -6.48 5.74 20.41
N TYR A 229 -6.74 5.04 19.31
CA TYR A 229 -7.60 5.47 18.21
C TYR A 229 -8.95 4.75 18.20
N ASN A 230 -9.30 4.07 19.29
CA ASN A 230 -10.53 3.27 19.42
C ASN A 230 -10.65 2.18 18.34
N LEU A 231 -9.51 1.56 17.98
CA LEU A 231 -9.43 0.46 17.02
C LEU A 231 -9.15 -0.85 17.77
N HIS A 232 -10.06 -1.80 17.64
CA HIS A 232 -9.99 -3.09 18.31
C HIS A 232 -10.30 -4.22 17.33
N PRO A 233 -9.45 -5.27 17.22
CA PRO A 233 -9.72 -6.40 16.34
C PRO A 233 -11.05 -7.08 16.71
N GLN A 234 -11.96 -7.17 15.77
CA GLN A 234 -13.26 -7.83 15.92
C GLN A 234 -13.29 -9.18 15.19
N TRP A 235 -12.43 -9.35 14.19
CA TRP A 235 -12.38 -10.56 13.41
C TRP A 235 -11.35 -11.55 13.94
N PRO A 236 -11.58 -12.87 13.76
CA PRO A 236 -10.67 -13.87 14.26
C PRO A 236 -9.30 -13.74 13.60
N ASN A 237 -8.26 -13.87 14.42
CA ASN A 237 -6.91 -13.98 13.90
C ASN A 237 -6.74 -15.36 13.25
N THR A 238 -6.43 -15.38 11.95
CA THR A 238 -6.28 -16.60 11.15
C THR A 238 -4.88 -17.23 11.26
N LEU A 239 -3.97 -16.60 12.02
CA LEU A 239 -2.62 -17.11 12.24
C LEU A 239 -2.60 -18.20 13.30
N SER A 240 -1.77 -19.23 13.08
CA SER A 240 -1.51 -20.23 14.11
C SER A 240 -0.82 -19.59 15.34
N PRO A 241 -0.97 -20.15 16.55
CA PRO A 241 -0.28 -19.66 17.75
C PRO A 241 1.25 -19.58 17.56
N TRP A 242 1.82 -20.50 16.79
CA TRP A 242 3.24 -20.52 16.47
C TRP A 242 3.66 -19.36 15.53
N ASP A 243 2.85 -19.05 14.54
CA ASP A 243 3.11 -17.90 13.65
C ASP A 243 2.96 -16.58 14.41
N GLN A 244 1.99 -16.48 15.32
CA GLN A 244 1.83 -15.34 16.21
C GLN A 244 3.06 -15.14 17.08
N PHE A 245 3.54 -16.18 17.74
CA PHE A 245 4.73 -16.15 18.59
C PHE A 245 6.00 -15.74 17.80
N ARG A 246 6.20 -16.32 16.62
CA ARG A 246 7.33 -15.95 15.74
C ARG A 246 7.29 -14.47 15.34
N ARG A 247 6.11 -13.93 15.08
CA ARG A 247 5.95 -12.52 14.72
C ARG A 247 6.22 -11.60 15.92
N GLN A 248 5.76 -11.97 17.11
CA GLN A 248 6.06 -11.24 18.34
C GLN A 248 7.57 -11.13 18.60
N LEU A 249 8.29 -12.24 18.46
CA LEU A 249 9.75 -12.25 18.61
C LEU A 249 10.43 -11.30 17.62
N ARG A 250 10.00 -11.30 16.35
CA ARG A 250 10.55 -10.39 15.33
C ARG A 250 10.30 -8.93 15.69
N GLN A 251 9.12 -8.60 16.16
CA GLN A 251 8.77 -7.24 16.55
C GLN A 251 9.64 -6.73 17.68
N VAL A 252 9.83 -7.53 18.73
CA VAL A 252 10.71 -7.19 19.86
C VAL A 252 12.12 -6.94 19.35
N THR A 253 12.69 -7.87 18.60
CA THR A 253 14.05 -7.75 18.04
C THR A 253 14.22 -6.48 17.19
N ARG A 254 13.21 -6.15 16.37
CA ARG A 254 13.24 -4.96 15.52
C ARG A 254 13.21 -3.67 16.33
N ARG A 255 12.32 -3.58 17.34
CA ARG A 255 12.22 -2.40 18.22
C ARG A 255 13.47 -2.19 19.04
N THR A 256 14.05 -3.26 19.57
CA THR A 256 15.33 -3.21 20.28
C THR A 256 16.43 -2.66 19.39
N LYS A 257 16.52 -3.12 18.14
CA LYS A 257 17.50 -2.62 17.16
C LYS A 257 17.26 -1.14 16.80
N GLN A 258 16.02 -0.72 16.65
CA GLN A 258 15.67 0.68 16.39
C GLN A 258 16.04 1.57 17.58
N TRP A 259 15.77 1.11 18.80
CA TRP A 259 16.13 1.82 20.01
C TRP A 259 17.66 2.00 20.13
N PHE A 260 18.46 0.95 19.93
CA PHE A 260 19.92 1.06 19.90
C PHE A 260 20.43 2.04 18.84
N ASN A 261 19.88 2.01 17.64
CA ASN A 261 20.26 2.94 16.56
C ASN A 261 19.91 4.40 16.93
N SER A 262 18.78 4.65 17.59
CA SER A 262 18.41 5.99 18.04
C SER A 262 19.31 6.55 19.13
N LEU A 263 19.91 5.70 19.97
CA LEU A 263 20.88 6.10 20.96
C LEU A 263 22.24 6.46 20.33
N SER A 264 22.67 5.73 19.30
CA SER A 264 23.92 6.01 18.60
C SER A 264 23.91 7.33 17.81
N HIS A 265 22.74 7.79 17.34
CA HIS A 265 22.60 9.08 16.64
C HIS A 265 22.42 10.28 17.56
N LYS A 266 22.23 10.09 18.87
CA LYS A 266 22.19 11.19 19.85
C LYS A 266 23.56 11.54 20.42
N ASN A 267 24.57 10.73 20.13
CA ASN A 267 25.94 10.89 20.63
C ASN A 267 26.92 11.34 19.53
N THR A 268 26.43 11.71 18.36
CA THR A 268 27.15 12.38 17.27
C THR A 268 26.53 13.76 17.01
#